data_4f6f97b11f95f5497246cdccf060ac1f
#
_entry.id   4f6f97b11f95f5497246cdccf060ac1f
#
_cell.length_a   1.000
_cell.length_b   1.000
_cell.length_c   1.000
_cell.angle_alpha   90.00
_cell.angle_beta   90.00
_cell.angle_gamma   90.00
#
_symmetry.space_group_name_H-M   'P 1'
#
loop_
_entity.id
_entity.type
_entity.pdbx_description
1 polymer ?
#
loop_
_entity_poly.entity_id
_entity_poly.type
_entity_poly.pdbx_seq_one_letter_code
_entity_poly.pdbx_strand_id
1 'polypeptide(L)'
;SLLQAWIDDGDTSLPPEKIQVPFMLTPPVAKIGANSGQQVKIKIMPNKLPTNKESIFYLNVLDIPPNSPEQEGKNALKFAMQNRIKLFYRPAGIAPVNKATFKKLLVNRSGNGLVIKNDSANWVTISDVKANNVKVNYETIMIAPLESQSVNVKSNNANNWYLTIIDDHGNYISDKI
;
A
#
# COMPACT_ATOMS: atom_id res chain seq x y z
N SER A 1 8.36 16.39 19.08
CA SER A 1 7.54 15.16 19.01
C SER A 1 8.39 13.92 19.21
N LEU A 2 7.76 12.81 19.52
CA LEU A 2 8.35 11.49 19.56
C LEU A 2 7.86 10.70 18.35
N LEU A 3 8.79 10.21 17.51
CA LEU A 3 8.50 9.39 16.35
C LEU A 3 8.77 7.93 16.69
N GLN A 4 7.84 7.05 16.32
CA GLN A 4 8.03 5.61 16.34
C GLN A 4 7.72 5.03 14.95
N ALA A 5 8.61 4.19 14.43
CA ALA A 5 8.42 3.54 13.13
C ALA A 5 8.58 2.02 13.25
N TRP A 6 7.71 1.28 12.54
CA TRP A 6 7.79 -0.19 12.45
C TRP A 6 7.21 -0.66 11.12
N ILE A 7 7.53 -1.88 10.73
CA ILE A 7 6.99 -2.53 9.54
C ILE A 7 6.14 -3.72 9.97
N ASP A 8 4.94 -3.85 9.41
CA ASP A 8 4.05 -4.99 9.58
C ASP A 8 3.86 -5.77 8.27
N ASP A 9 3.36 -6.98 8.38
CA ASP A 9 3.07 -7.90 7.26
C ASP A 9 1.61 -7.88 6.79
N GLY A 10 0.82 -6.94 7.29
CA GLY A 10 -0.61 -6.81 7.03
C GLY A 10 -1.49 -7.14 8.23
N ASP A 11 -0.99 -7.87 9.23
CA ASP A 11 -1.69 -8.12 10.49
C ASP A 11 -1.53 -6.92 11.44
N THR A 12 -2.59 -6.13 11.54
CA THR A 12 -2.62 -4.94 12.42
C THR A 12 -3.03 -5.27 13.85
N SER A 13 -3.34 -6.51 14.16
CA SER A 13 -3.76 -6.96 15.51
C SER A 13 -2.58 -7.11 16.48
N LEU A 14 -1.37 -7.31 15.94
CA LEU A 14 -0.17 -7.49 16.74
C LEU A 14 0.44 -6.14 17.14
N PRO A 15 0.88 -5.99 18.38
CA PRO A 15 1.66 -4.82 18.80
C PRO A 15 3.03 -4.84 18.11
N PRO A 16 3.65 -3.66 17.86
CA PRO A 16 4.89 -3.54 17.08
C PRO A 16 6.03 -4.45 17.53
N GLU A 17 6.18 -4.66 18.84
CA GLU A 17 7.23 -5.50 19.43
C GLU A 17 7.06 -7.01 19.18
N LYS A 18 5.87 -7.45 18.74
CA LYS A 18 5.57 -8.86 18.43
C LYS A 18 5.57 -9.19 16.94
N ILE A 19 5.69 -8.16 16.10
CA ILE A 19 5.69 -8.33 14.65
C ILE A 19 7.05 -8.89 14.22
N GLN A 20 7.02 -9.97 13.45
CA GLN A 20 8.21 -10.59 12.86
C GLN A 20 8.23 -10.36 11.35
N VAL A 21 9.10 -9.48 10.92
CA VAL A 21 9.34 -9.16 9.50
C VAL A 21 10.84 -9.11 9.22
N PRO A 22 11.31 -9.39 7.98
CA PRO A 22 12.72 -9.42 7.68
C PRO A 22 13.32 -8.03 7.45
N PHE A 23 12.90 -7.05 8.22
CA PHE A 23 13.39 -5.67 8.12
C PHE A 23 13.85 -5.16 9.48
N MET A 24 14.90 -4.36 9.45
CA MET A 24 15.37 -3.61 10.61
C MET A 24 15.32 -2.11 10.30
N LEU A 25 14.74 -1.35 11.21
CA LEU A 25 14.69 0.11 11.14
C LEU A 25 15.70 0.71 12.11
N THR A 26 16.37 1.78 11.67
CA THR A 26 17.33 2.50 12.51
C THR A 26 17.21 4.01 12.30
N PRO A 27 16.87 4.79 13.33
CA PRO A 27 16.35 4.37 14.62
C PRO A 27 14.85 4.01 14.55
N PRO A 28 14.35 3.03 15.33
CA PRO A 28 12.91 2.73 15.38
C PRO A 28 12.12 3.75 16.20
N VAL A 29 12.79 4.45 17.10
CA VAL A 29 12.23 5.52 17.93
C VAL A 29 13.18 6.69 17.96
N ALA A 30 12.68 7.91 17.78
CA ALA A 30 13.47 9.13 17.81
C ALA A 30 12.68 10.31 18.35
N LYS A 31 13.37 11.18 19.09
CA LYS A 31 12.84 12.49 19.50
C LYS A 31 13.19 13.50 18.42
N ILE A 32 12.19 14.22 17.92
CA ILE A 32 12.34 15.22 16.86
C ILE A 32 12.05 16.61 17.43
N GLY A 33 13.03 17.52 17.28
CA GLY A 33 12.87 18.92 17.66
C GLY A 33 12.00 19.70 16.68
N ALA A 34 11.66 20.94 17.04
CA ALA A 34 10.95 21.84 16.16
C ALA A 34 11.78 22.15 14.89
N ASN A 35 11.13 22.21 13.73
CA ASN A 35 11.77 22.47 12.43
C ASN A 35 12.91 21.52 12.07
N SER A 36 12.89 20.29 12.62
CA SER A 36 13.86 19.23 12.37
C SER A 36 13.20 18.08 11.64
N GLY A 37 14.05 17.20 11.05
CA GLY A 37 13.65 15.94 10.44
C GLY A 37 14.46 14.77 11.01
N GLN A 38 13.94 13.57 10.83
CA GLN A 38 14.62 12.33 11.19
C GLN A 38 14.66 11.39 9.98
N GLN A 39 15.85 10.95 9.61
CA GLN A 39 16.02 9.89 8.64
C GLN A 39 15.93 8.53 9.34
N VAL A 40 15.04 7.66 8.85
CA VAL A 40 14.95 6.27 9.29
C VAL A 40 15.48 5.37 8.18
N LYS A 41 16.49 4.58 8.48
CA LYS A 41 17.07 3.60 7.55
C LYS A 41 16.32 2.29 7.69
N ILE A 42 15.93 1.70 6.54
CA ILE A 42 15.32 0.37 6.46
C ILE A 42 16.34 -0.57 5.84
N LYS A 43 16.67 -1.65 6.54
CA LYS A 43 17.58 -2.69 6.07
C LYS A 43 16.85 -4.01 5.99
N ILE A 44 16.98 -4.68 4.84
CA ILE A 44 16.51 -6.07 4.69
C ILE A 44 17.48 -7.02 5.39
N MET A 45 16.93 -7.97 6.12
CA MET A 45 17.66 -9.03 6.81
C MET A 45 17.60 -10.33 5.97
N PRO A 46 18.47 -11.32 6.24
CA PRO A 46 18.35 -12.65 5.63
C PRO A 46 16.93 -13.18 5.78
N ASN A 47 16.35 -13.68 4.68
CA ASN A 47 14.94 -14.05 4.63
C ASN A 47 14.68 -15.19 3.64
N LYS A 48 13.45 -15.73 3.67
CA LYS A 48 12.94 -16.74 2.76
C LYS A 48 11.82 -16.19 1.87
N LEU A 49 11.79 -14.88 1.60
CA LEU A 49 10.80 -14.29 0.71
C LEU A 49 10.96 -14.84 -0.71
N PRO A 50 9.86 -14.93 -1.48
CA PRO A 50 9.93 -15.33 -2.88
C PRO A 50 10.90 -14.45 -3.68
N THR A 51 11.66 -15.07 -4.57
CA THR A 51 12.64 -14.37 -5.44
C THR A 51 12.09 -14.06 -6.83
N ASN A 52 10.91 -14.60 -7.17
CA ASN A 52 10.28 -14.49 -8.47
C ASN A 52 9.07 -13.56 -8.53
N LYS A 53 8.73 -12.95 -7.40
CA LYS A 53 7.60 -12.02 -7.27
C LYS A 53 7.80 -11.05 -6.12
N GLU A 54 7.08 -9.94 -6.15
CA GLU A 54 7.05 -8.97 -5.06
C GLU A 54 6.35 -9.51 -3.82
N SER A 55 6.82 -9.06 -2.66
CA SER A 55 6.15 -9.22 -1.37
C SER A 55 5.71 -7.85 -0.84
N ILE A 56 4.57 -7.78 -0.16
CA ILE A 56 4.04 -6.55 0.41
C ILE A 56 4.20 -6.53 1.92
N PHE A 57 4.59 -5.36 2.42
CA PHE A 57 4.64 -5.00 3.83
C PHE A 57 4.07 -3.60 4.01
N TYR A 58 4.01 -3.12 5.23
CA TYR A 58 3.50 -1.79 5.53
C TYR A 58 4.43 -1.08 6.52
N LEU A 59 4.90 0.10 6.13
CA LEU A 59 5.64 0.99 7.00
C LEU A 59 4.66 1.85 7.78
N ASN A 60 4.77 1.80 9.10
CA ASN A 60 4.01 2.63 10.02
C ASN A 60 4.93 3.70 10.62
N VAL A 61 4.44 4.92 10.67
CA VAL A 61 5.10 6.04 11.33
C VAL A 61 4.10 6.72 12.24
N LEU A 62 4.36 6.63 13.54
CA LEU A 62 3.55 7.24 14.59
C LEU A 62 4.26 8.49 15.10
N ASP A 63 3.58 9.62 15.03
CA ASP A 63 4.02 10.89 15.57
C ASP A 63 3.22 11.24 16.83
N ILE A 64 3.92 11.31 17.94
CA ILE A 64 3.35 11.65 19.26
C ILE A 64 3.81 13.06 19.63
N PRO A 65 2.91 14.05 19.62
CA PRO A 65 3.26 15.43 19.96
C PRO A 65 3.70 15.56 21.43
N PRO A 66 4.57 16.53 21.76
CA PRO A 66 4.98 16.79 23.13
C PRO A 66 3.80 17.29 23.97
N ASN A 67 3.91 17.17 25.27
CA ASN A 67 3.03 17.85 26.20
C ASN A 67 3.36 19.38 26.16
N SER A 68 2.36 20.21 25.97
CA SER A 68 2.58 21.66 26.14
C SER A 68 2.54 22.02 27.63
N PRO A 69 3.42 22.92 28.12
CA PRO A 69 3.39 23.37 29.52
C PRO A 69 2.05 23.97 29.94
N GLU A 70 1.31 24.55 29.01
CA GLU A 70 0.00 25.15 29.26
C GLU A 70 -1.12 24.13 29.50
N GLN A 71 -0.86 22.85 29.25
CA GLN A 71 -1.81 21.74 29.38
C GLN A 71 -1.59 20.91 30.66
N GLU A 72 -0.55 21.20 31.41
CA GLU A 72 -0.32 20.54 32.71
C GLU A 72 -1.46 20.87 33.68
N GLY A 73 -2.16 19.82 34.14
CA GLY A 73 -3.28 19.95 35.06
C GLY A 73 -4.63 20.31 34.46
N LYS A 74 -4.75 20.42 33.15
CA LYS A 74 -6.03 20.64 32.42
C LYS A 74 -6.46 19.40 31.65
N ASN A 75 -7.77 19.21 31.47
CA ASN A 75 -8.31 18.20 30.57
C ASN A 75 -7.98 18.60 29.12
N ALA A 76 -6.83 18.14 28.63
CA ALA A 76 -6.36 18.39 27.27
C ALA A 76 -6.54 17.15 26.42
N LEU A 77 -7.11 17.33 25.22
CA LEU A 77 -7.19 16.27 24.21
C LEU A 77 -5.86 16.21 23.44
N LYS A 78 -5.23 15.04 23.46
CA LYS A 78 -3.96 14.80 22.77
C LYS A 78 -4.19 13.85 21.60
N PHE A 79 -3.77 14.25 20.41
CA PHE A 79 -3.85 13.43 19.20
C PHE A 79 -2.46 12.95 18.82
N ALA A 80 -2.32 11.64 18.60
CA ALA A 80 -1.18 11.06 17.91
C ALA A 80 -1.60 10.73 16.47
N MET A 81 -0.72 11.00 15.52
CA MET A 81 -0.97 10.73 14.11
C MET A 81 -0.16 9.51 13.66
N GLN A 82 -0.84 8.52 13.10
CA GLN A 82 -0.19 7.37 12.51
C GLN A 82 -0.39 7.38 10.99
N ASN A 83 0.72 7.34 10.25
CA ASN A 83 0.73 7.10 8.82
C ASN A 83 1.14 5.65 8.55
N ARG A 84 0.40 4.97 7.70
CA ARG A 84 0.68 3.59 7.28
C ARG A 84 0.72 3.53 5.76
N ILE A 85 1.90 3.24 5.21
CA ILE A 85 2.13 3.20 3.76
C ILE A 85 2.63 1.83 3.31
N LYS A 86 2.34 1.46 2.08
CA LYS A 86 2.77 0.20 1.48
C LYS A 86 4.28 0.20 1.26
N LEU A 87 4.92 -0.91 1.56
CA LEU A 87 6.32 -1.19 1.30
C LEU A 87 6.42 -2.47 0.47
N PHE A 88 6.88 -2.36 -0.76
CA PHE A 88 7.09 -3.51 -1.62
C PHE A 88 8.54 -3.97 -1.55
N TYR A 89 8.73 -5.25 -1.22
CA TYR A 89 10.01 -5.90 -1.44
C TYR A 89 10.04 -6.47 -2.85
N ARG A 90 10.87 -5.89 -3.69
CA ARG A 90 11.03 -6.29 -5.09
C ARG A 90 12.38 -6.97 -5.26
N PRO A 91 12.41 -8.31 -5.48
CA PRO A 91 13.64 -9.02 -5.78
C PRO A 91 14.31 -8.51 -7.06
N ALA A 92 15.63 -8.70 -7.14
CA ALA A 92 16.38 -8.36 -8.35
C ALA A 92 15.82 -9.11 -9.57
N GLY A 93 15.76 -8.42 -10.72
CA GLY A 93 15.26 -8.98 -11.98
C GLY A 93 13.76 -8.78 -12.21
N ILE A 94 13.00 -8.29 -11.22
CA ILE A 94 11.59 -7.92 -11.40
C ILE A 94 11.51 -6.46 -11.84
N ALA A 95 10.81 -6.23 -12.97
CA ALA A 95 10.62 -4.90 -13.52
C ALA A 95 9.71 -4.04 -12.63
N PRO A 96 9.85 -2.69 -12.66
CA PRO A 96 8.92 -1.79 -12.00
C PRO A 96 7.53 -1.85 -12.63
N VAL A 97 6.52 -1.42 -11.87
CA VAL A 97 5.16 -1.28 -12.39
C VAL A 97 5.11 -0.18 -13.44
N ASN A 98 4.67 -0.53 -14.64
CA ASN A 98 4.57 0.38 -15.79
C ASN A 98 3.47 -0.08 -16.77
N LYS A 99 3.47 0.49 -17.97
CA LYS A 99 2.52 0.14 -19.04
C LYS A 99 2.57 -1.34 -19.45
N ALA A 100 3.73 -1.98 -19.37
CA ALA A 100 3.86 -3.41 -19.64
C ALA A 100 3.18 -4.26 -18.55
N THR A 101 3.19 -3.81 -17.30
CA THR A 101 2.45 -4.45 -16.22
C THR A 101 0.94 -4.37 -16.46
N PHE A 102 0.44 -3.22 -16.92
CA PHE A 102 -0.97 -3.05 -17.27
C PHE A 102 -1.43 -4.10 -18.30
N LYS A 103 -0.62 -4.36 -19.32
CA LYS A 103 -0.92 -5.36 -20.35
C LYS A 103 -0.99 -6.80 -19.86
N LYS A 104 -0.47 -7.09 -18.67
CA LYS A 104 -0.54 -8.40 -18.01
C LYS A 104 -1.78 -8.55 -17.13
N LEU A 105 -2.64 -7.55 -17.05
CA LEU A 105 -3.93 -7.66 -16.40
C LEU A 105 -4.93 -8.31 -17.35
N LEU A 106 -5.39 -9.51 -16.98
CA LEU A 106 -6.39 -10.26 -17.73
C LEU A 106 -7.76 -10.04 -17.10
N VAL A 107 -8.69 -9.49 -17.89
CA VAL A 107 -10.01 -9.13 -17.38
C VAL A 107 -11.07 -10.00 -18.03
N ASN A 108 -11.86 -10.68 -17.21
CA ASN A 108 -13.00 -11.47 -17.64
C ASN A 108 -14.27 -10.93 -16.99
N ARG A 109 -15.34 -10.85 -17.79
CA ARG A 109 -16.68 -10.55 -17.28
C ARG A 109 -17.27 -11.82 -16.64
N SER A 110 -17.80 -11.70 -15.46
CA SER A 110 -18.43 -12.81 -14.73
C SER A 110 -19.68 -12.32 -14.02
N GLY A 111 -20.85 -12.77 -14.45
CA GLY A 111 -22.13 -12.39 -13.85
C GLY A 111 -22.29 -10.87 -13.74
N ASN A 112 -22.39 -10.37 -12.52
CA ASN A 112 -22.57 -8.95 -12.20
C ASN A 112 -21.25 -8.19 -12.01
N GLY A 113 -20.11 -8.68 -12.53
CA GLY A 113 -18.84 -8.03 -12.26
C GLY A 113 -17.74 -8.40 -13.21
N LEU A 114 -16.54 -8.02 -12.80
CA LEU A 114 -15.29 -8.35 -13.47
C LEU A 114 -14.44 -9.25 -12.56
N VAL A 115 -13.72 -10.18 -13.17
CA VAL A 115 -12.60 -10.87 -12.53
C VAL A 115 -11.32 -10.37 -13.19
N ILE A 116 -10.43 -9.79 -12.41
CA ILE A 116 -9.16 -9.24 -12.89
C ILE A 116 -8.06 -10.15 -12.35
N LYS A 117 -7.34 -10.79 -13.26
CA LYS A 117 -6.13 -11.57 -12.95
C LYS A 117 -4.90 -10.73 -13.21
N ASN A 118 -4.04 -10.68 -12.21
CA ASN A 118 -2.71 -10.07 -12.34
C ASN A 118 -1.70 -11.14 -12.75
N ASP A 119 -1.38 -11.23 -14.02
CA ASP A 119 -0.39 -12.17 -14.56
C ASP A 119 1.03 -11.59 -14.59
N SER A 120 1.33 -10.71 -13.65
CA SER A 120 2.66 -10.12 -13.44
C SER A 120 3.30 -10.56 -12.13
N ALA A 121 4.59 -10.31 -11.99
CA ALA A 121 5.33 -10.52 -10.75
C ALA A 121 5.19 -9.37 -9.74
N ASN A 122 4.48 -8.29 -10.09
CA ASN A 122 4.27 -7.12 -9.26
C ASN A 122 2.94 -7.18 -8.52
N TRP A 123 2.89 -6.58 -7.33
CA TRP A 123 1.63 -6.14 -6.74
C TRP A 123 1.06 -5.00 -7.59
N VAL A 124 -0.20 -5.08 -7.97
CA VAL A 124 -0.86 -4.05 -8.76
C VAL A 124 -1.91 -3.33 -7.93
N THR A 125 -1.83 -2.02 -7.94
CA THR A 125 -2.81 -1.14 -7.31
C THR A 125 -3.72 -0.55 -8.38
N ILE A 126 -5.00 -0.88 -8.33
CA ILE A 126 -6.03 -0.34 -9.21
C ILE A 126 -6.77 0.77 -8.47
N SER A 127 -6.62 2.00 -8.92
CA SER A 127 -7.30 3.15 -8.33
C SER A 127 -8.73 3.27 -8.83
N ASP A 128 -8.95 3.01 -10.12
CA ASP A 128 -10.25 3.17 -10.75
C ASP A 128 -10.61 2.01 -11.67
N VAL A 129 -11.83 1.53 -11.52
CA VAL A 129 -12.55 0.74 -12.50
C VAL A 129 -13.71 1.59 -12.97
N LYS A 130 -13.75 1.92 -14.26
CA LYS A 130 -14.82 2.72 -14.87
C LYS A 130 -15.63 1.93 -15.85
N ALA A 131 -16.94 2.02 -15.72
CA ALA A 131 -17.92 1.48 -16.66
C ALA A 131 -18.64 2.65 -17.32
N ASN A 132 -18.55 2.81 -18.64
CA ASN A 132 -19.08 3.96 -19.39
C ASN A 132 -18.70 5.31 -18.75
N ASN A 133 -17.44 5.49 -18.38
CA ASN A 133 -16.87 6.65 -17.70
C ASN A 133 -17.34 6.90 -16.25
N VAL A 134 -18.13 6.01 -15.67
CA VAL A 134 -18.54 6.09 -14.27
C VAL A 134 -17.67 5.16 -13.43
N LYS A 135 -17.07 5.69 -12.38
CA LYS A 135 -16.30 4.90 -11.42
C LYS A 135 -17.22 3.95 -10.64
N VAL A 136 -16.87 2.67 -10.61
CA VAL A 136 -17.68 1.61 -10.00
C VAL A 136 -17.07 1.01 -8.74
N ASN A 137 -15.80 1.24 -8.47
CA ASN A 137 -15.15 0.85 -7.21
C ASN A 137 -15.12 2.03 -6.24
N TYR A 138 -15.41 1.77 -4.97
CA TYR A 138 -15.33 2.78 -3.90
C TYR A 138 -13.92 2.86 -3.32
N GLU A 139 -13.25 1.72 -3.22
CA GLU A 139 -11.92 1.61 -2.64
C GLU A 139 -10.90 1.19 -3.70
N THR A 140 -9.64 1.47 -3.42
CA THR A 140 -8.51 0.98 -4.20
C THR A 140 -8.44 -0.54 -4.12
N ILE A 141 -8.22 -1.19 -5.26
CA ILE A 141 -8.14 -2.65 -5.36
C ILE A 141 -6.66 -3.03 -5.45
N MET A 142 -6.23 -3.95 -4.58
CA MET A 142 -4.89 -4.52 -4.61
C MET A 142 -4.94 -5.96 -5.09
N ILE A 143 -4.14 -6.29 -6.11
CA ILE A 143 -4.04 -7.65 -6.61
C ILE A 143 -2.60 -8.14 -6.47
N ALA A 144 -2.42 -9.22 -5.71
CA ALA A 144 -1.13 -9.87 -5.56
C ALA A 144 -0.61 -10.45 -6.90
N PRO A 145 0.71 -10.63 -7.03
CA PRO A 145 1.27 -11.31 -8.18
C PRO A 145 0.62 -12.67 -8.42
N LEU A 146 0.21 -12.94 -9.67
CA LEU A 146 -0.39 -14.20 -10.13
C LEU A 146 -1.77 -14.52 -9.54
N GLU A 147 -2.35 -13.62 -8.76
CA GLU A 147 -3.67 -13.77 -8.13
C GLU A 147 -4.76 -13.04 -8.91
N SER A 148 -6.00 -13.35 -8.58
CA SER A 148 -7.20 -12.74 -9.16
C SER A 148 -8.04 -12.06 -8.10
N GLN A 149 -8.73 -10.99 -8.50
CA GLN A 149 -9.68 -10.27 -7.65
C GLN A 149 -10.99 -10.07 -8.40
N SER A 150 -12.09 -10.33 -7.72
CA SER A 150 -13.43 -10.05 -8.23
C SER A 150 -13.86 -8.63 -7.87
N VAL A 151 -14.45 -7.93 -8.83
CA VAL A 151 -15.03 -6.60 -8.64
C VAL A 151 -16.51 -6.67 -8.95
N ASN A 152 -17.36 -6.46 -7.95
CA ASN A 152 -18.79 -6.40 -8.14
C ASN A 152 -19.20 -5.07 -8.76
N VAL A 153 -19.97 -5.13 -9.82
CA VAL A 153 -20.46 -3.96 -10.54
C VAL A 153 -21.98 -4.01 -10.62
N LYS A 154 -22.63 -2.96 -10.16
CA LYS A 154 -24.10 -2.89 -10.13
C LYS A 154 -24.77 -2.79 -11.52
N SER A 155 -24.00 -2.58 -12.60
CA SER A 155 -24.53 -2.42 -13.94
C SER A 155 -23.79 -3.30 -14.93
N ASN A 156 -24.51 -4.27 -15.50
CA ASN A 156 -23.99 -5.21 -16.50
C ASN A 156 -24.01 -4.70 -17.95
N ASN A 157 -24.59 -3.55 -18.22
CA ASN A 157 -24.81 -3.05 -19.59
C ASN A 157 -23.75 -2.05 -20.06
N ALA A 158 -22.59 -2.00 -19.41
CA ALA A 158 -21.51 -1.14 -19.85
C ALA A 158 -20.78 -1.75 -21.05
N ASN A 159 -20.65 -0.96 -22.11
CA ASN A 159 -19.94 -1.34 -23.33
C ASN A 159 -18.47 -0.93 -23.32
N ASN A 160 -18.12 0.05 -22.50
CA ASN A 160 -16.77 0.59 -22.38
C ASN A 160 -16.27 0.48 -20.95
N TRP A 161 -15.16 -0.22 -20.79
CA TRP A 161 -14.51 -0.41 -19.52
C TRP A 161 -13.09 0.13 -19.56
N TYR A 162 -12.70 0.82 -18.49
CA TYR A 162 -11.35 1.33 -18.29
C TYR A 162 -10.85 0.92 -16.91
N LEU A 163 -9.57 0.56 -16.86
CA LEU A 163 -8.83 0.39 -15.62
C LEU A 163 -7.77 1.47 -15.49
N THR A 164 -7.53 1.91 -14.29
CA THR A 164 -6.42 2.80 -13.94
C THR A 164 -5.59 2.14 -12.86
N ILE A 165 -4.30 1.94 -13.12
CA ILE A 165 -3.32 1.46 -12.16
C ILE A 165 -2.40 2.59 -11.74
N ILE A 166 -1.74 2.42 -10.60
CA ILE A 166 -0.73 3.36 -10.07
C ILE A 166 0.64 2.74 -10.25
N ASP A 167 1.57 3.48 -10.90
CA ASP A 167 2.95 3.04 -11.06
C ASP A 167 3.82 3.33 -9.83
N ASP A 168 5.11 2.97 -9.90
CA ASP A 168 6.07 3.15 -8.80
C ASP A 168 6.28 4.61 -8.41
N HIS A 169 6.00 5.55 -9.29
CA HIS A 169 6.18 7.00 -9.08
C HIS A 169 4.88 7.70 -8.68
N GLY A 170 3.78 6.95 -8.52
CA GLY A 170 2.47 7.49 -8.22
C GLY A 170 1.72 8.02 -9.44
N ASN A 171 2.18 7.76 -10.66
CA ASN A 171 1.47 8.15 -11.87
C ASN A 171 0.32 7.19 -12.16
N TYR A 172 -0.73 7.71 -12.76
CA TYR A 172 -1.89 6.94 -13.20
C TYR A 172 -1.70 6.45 -14.63
N ILE A 173 -1.82 5.14 -14.82
CA ILE A 173 -1.83 4.50 -16.14
C ILE A 173 -3.24 3.97 -16.39
N SER A 174 -3.94 4.56 -17.36
CA SER A 174 -5.32 4.22 -17.68
C SER A 174 -5.42 3.73 -19.11
N ASP A 175 -6.15 2.65 -19.31
CA ASP A 175 -6.43 2.13 -20.65
C ASP A 175 -7.76 1.37 -20.66
N LYS A 176 -8.27 1.17 -21.87
CA LYS A 176 -9.48 0.38 -22.13
C LYS A 176 -9.17 -1.11 -21.98
N ILE A 177 -10.15 -1.83 -21.44
CA ILE A 177 -10.11 -3.28 -21.26
C ILE A 177 -11.25 -3.98 -22.00
#